data_9bfeec02bb9d74b7ae65029b12061d02
#
_entry.id   9bfeec02bb9d74b7ae65029b12061d02
#
_cell.length_a   1.000
_cell.length_b   1.000
_cell.length_c   1.000
_cell.angle_alpha   90.00
_cell.angle_beta   90.00
_cell.angle_gamma   90.00
#
_symmetry.space_group_name_H-M   'P 1'
#
loop_
_entity.id
_entity.type
_entity.pdbx_description
1 polymer ?
#
loop_
_entity_poly.entity_id
_entity_poly.type
_entity_poly.pdbx_seq_one_letter_code
_entity_poly.pdbx_strand_id
1 'polypeptide(L)'
;FTTQWLGLDRLATIMPEDSLFRRFDKQHLMRKEFADEPKAMMRHLLEENGSLHDLLDCDYAFLNDRLADHYHLPSLWSMWPEELPGFTAVSGGDLRKVTLPAGRRGGLVTTAAFLATTSENTRTSPVKRGAWILDRLFNRPPPPPPPNVAGVLPDDGTGETASSMVRAHVSAANCAGCHQRIDPLGLALEHYDAIGEWRDEEPVWVDPANPLRSAEAIKTRYKLYSTSSPVPRFPIDDSFSMGGVKGAGPAAVKQYLVANRDKFATGFTEKLATFALGRRLLLTDEPKLHAVRDAAAADEFRLQTLILALVQSDLFTNR
;
A
#
# COMPACT_ATOMS: atom_id res chain seq x y z
N PHE A 1 -6.16 11.96 -12.39
CA PHE A 1 -6.73 11.70 -11.07
C PHE A 1 -5.91 10.64 -10.32
N THR A 2 -5.85 9.40 -10.82
CA THR A 2 -5.25 8.24 -10.12
C THR A 2 -3.83 8.51 -9.61
N THR A 3 -2.96 9.10 -10.44
CA THR A 3 -1.58 9.44 -10.06
C THR A 3 -1.53 10.38 -8.86
N GLN A 4 -2.35 11.44 -8.86
CA GLN A 4 -2.40 12.42 -7.76
C GLN A 4 -3.07 11.85 -6.51
N TRP A 5 -4.17 11.12 -6.68
CA TRP A 5 -4.89 10.50 -5.56
C TRP A 5 -4.02 9.52 -4.80
N LEU A 6 -3.35 8.62 -5.51
CA LEU A 6 -2.51 7.57 -4.89
C LEU A 6 -1.07 8.04 -4.59
N GLY A 7 -0.66 9.23 -5.10
CA GLY A 7 0.70 9.74 -4.92
C GLY A 7 1.76 8.95 -5.68
N LEU A 8 1.42 8.46 -6.88
CA LEU A 8 2.30 7.59 -7.68
C LEU A 8 3.54 8.29 -8.23
N ASP A 9 3.57 9.60 -8.27
CA ASP A 9 4.74 10.43 -8.60
C ASP A 9 5.92 10.19 -7.65
N ARG A 10 5.65 9.79 -6.40
CA ARG A 10 6.69 9.40 -5.43
C ARG A 10 7.52 8.21 -5.89
N LEU A 11 6.98 7.33 -6.73
CA LEU A 11 7.74 6.20 -7.28
C LEU A 11 9.00 6.65 -8.03
N ALA A 12 8.99 7.83 -8.65
CA ALA A 12 10.16 8.38 -9.33
C ALA A 12 11.31 8.73 -8.37
N THR A 13 11.01 8.96 -7.10
CA THR A 13 11.97 9.43 -6.09
C THR A 13 12.34 8.38 -5.04
N ILE A 14 11.68 7.21 -5.03
CA ILE A 14 12.10 6.13 -4.13
C ILE A 14 13.45 5.58 -4.55
N MET A 15 14.31 5.32 -3.59
CA MET A 15 15.68 4.84 -3.78
C MET A 15 15.93 3.63 -2.88
N PRO A 16 15.30 2.47 -3.16
CA PRO A 16 15.58 1.26 -2.40
C PRO A 16 17.07 0.93 -2.47
N GLU A 17 17.63 0.44 -1.37
CA GLU A 17 19.05 0.10 -1.30
C GLU A 17 19.37 -1.13 -2.16
N ASP A 18 20.18 -0.97 -3.21
CA ASP A 18 20.48 -2.02 -4.18
C ASP A 18 21.04 -3.31 -3.57
N SER A 19 21.80 -3.18 -2.49
CA SER A 19 22.37 -4.34 -1.80
C SER A 19 21.30 -5.22 -1.15
N LEU A 20 20.11 -4.63 -0.84
CA LEU A 20 18.97 -5.32 -0.24
C LEU A 20 17.95 -5.77 -1.28
N PHE A 21 17.72 -4.92 -2.25
CA PHE A 21 16.64 -5.06 -3.24
C PHE A 21 17.24 -5.18 -4.65
N ARG A 22 18.15 -6.13 -4.84
CA ARG A 22 18.91 -6.33 -6.07
C ARG A 22 18.07 -6.46 -7.34
N ARG A 23 16.81 -6.84 -7.22
CA ARG A 23 15.89 -6.99 -8.34
C ARG A 23 15.27 -5.68 -8.77
N PHE A 24 15.18 -4.69 -7.87
CA PHE A 24 14.53 -3.42 -8.16
C PHE A 24 15.32 -2.53 -9.12
N ASP A 25 16.64 -2.44 -8.92
CA ASP A 25 17.47 -1.44 -9.64
C ASP A 25 17.96 -1.92 -11.00
N LYS A 26 18.11 -3.22 -11.21
CA LYS A 26 18.58 -3.74 -12.51
C LYS A 26 17.66 -3.44 -13.69
N GLN A 27 16.46 -2.94 -13.42
CA GLN A 27 15.45 -2.63 -14.42
C GLN A 27 14.70 -1.36 -14.03
N HIS A 28 15.17 -0.20 -14.50
CA HIS A 28 14.49 1.11 -14.36
C HIS A 28 12.99 1.07 -14.73
N LEU A 29 12.53 0.01 -15.35
CA LEU A 29 11.17 -0.22 -15.76
C LEU A 29 10.21 -0.55 -14.61
N MET A 30 10.68 -1.12 -13.49
CA MET A 30 9.81 -1.55 -12.38
C MET A 30 9.02 -0.40 -11.77
N ARG A 31 9.61 0.80 -11.65
CA ARG A 31 8.88 1.99 -11.15
C ARG A 31 7.69 2.37 -12.03
N LYS A 32 7.89 2.25 -13.36
CA LYS A 32 6.81 2.50 -14.33
C LYS A 32 5.73 1.45 -14.19
N GLU A 33 6.07 0.19 -14.13
CA GLU A 33 5.14 -0.93 -14.00
C GLU A 33 4.37 -0.85 -12.69
N PHE A 34 5.04 -0.53 -11.58
CA PHE A 34 4.38 -0.26 -10.30
C PHE A 34 3.35 0.87 -10.40
N ALA A 35 3.69 1.97 -11.10
CA ALA A 35 2.75 3.07 -11.29
C ALA A 35 1.60 2.72 -12.25
N ASP A 36 1.84 1.87 -13.22
CA ASP A 36 0.87 1.56 -14.27
C ASP A 36 -0.18 0.52 -13.81
N GLU A 37 0.16 -0.37 -12.88
CA GLU A 37 -0.78 -1.35 -12.32
C GLU A 37 -2.06 -0.70 -11.75
N PRO A 38 -2.00 0.21 -10.74
CA PRO A 38 -3.19 0.84 -10.21
C PRO A 38 -3.92 1.75 -11.22
N LYS A 39 -3.21 2.31 -12.20
CA LYS A 39 -3.83 3.05 -13.30
C LYS A 39 -4.61 2.10 -14.23
N ALA A 40 -4.09 0.90 -14.50
CA ALA A 40 -4.79 -0.11 -15.27
C ALA A 40 -6.03 -0.62 -14.54
N MET A 41 -5.97 -0.80 -13.21
CA MET A 41 -7.14 -1.12 -12.38
C MET A 41 -8.22 -0.04 -12.52
N MET A 42 -7.87 1.24 -12.38
CA MET A 42 -8.82 2.34 -12.51
C MET A 42 -9.41 2.44 -13.91
N ARG A 43 -8.59 2.23 -14.94
CA ARG A 43 -9.06 2.20 -16.34
C ARG A 43 -10.07 1.08 -16.56
N HIS A 44 -9.76 -0.11 -16.08
CA HIS A 44 -10.65 -1.26 -16.17
C HIS A 44 -12.00 -0.97 -15.49
N LEU A 45 -12.00 -0.43 -14.27
CA LEU A 45 -13.24 -0.06 -13.59
C LEU A 45 -14.04 0.99 -14.37
N LEU A 46 -13.36 1.92 -15.04
CA LEU A 46 -14.03 2.91 -15.87
C LEU A 46 -14.61 2.28 -17.15
N GLU A 47 -13.86 1.44 -17.84
CA GLU A 47 -14.27 0.82 -19.12
C GLU A 47 -15.41 -0.19 -18.91
N GLU A 48 -15.34 -1.00 -17.87
CA GLU A 48 -16.33 -2.05 -17.56
C GLU A 48 -17.46 -1.58 -16.63
N ASN A 49 -17.46 -0.29 -16.26
CA ASN A 49 -18.35 0.25 -15.25
C ASN A 49 -18.33 -0.60 -13.95
N GLY A 50 -17.13 -0.94 -13.50
CA GLY A 50 -16.92 -1.77 -12.30
C GLY A 50 -17.19 -1.00 -11.01
N SER A 51 -17.38 -1.75 -9.92
CA SER A 51 -17.56 -1.18 -8.58
C SER A 51 -16.23 -0.66 -8.01
N LEU A 52 -16.28 0.47 -7.31
CA LEU A 52 -15.12 0.97 -6.54
C LEU A 52 -14.64 -0.02 -5.47
N HIS A 53 -15.50 -0.95 -5.05
CA HIS A 53 -15.15 -1.93 -4.03
C HIS A 53 -14.04 -2.90 -4.48
N ASP A 54 -13.88 -3.12 -5.79
CA ASP A 54 -12.78 -3.91 -6.35
C ASP A 54 -11.39 -3.31 -6.04
N LEU A 55 -11.33 -2.00 -5.75
CA LEU A 55 -10.09 -1.35 -5.30
C LEU A 55 -9.70 -1.76 -3.87
N LEU A 56 -10.64 -2.25 -3.06
CA LEU A 56 -10.40 -2.70 -1.69
C LEU A 56 -9.98 -4.17 -1.64
N ASP A 57 -10.67 -5.00 -2.41
CA ASP A 57 -10.40 -6.43 -2.55
C ASP A 57 -10.95 -6.94 -3.88
N CYS A 58 -10.13 -7.65 -4.63
CA CYS A 58 -10.50 -8.31 -5.87
C CYS A 58 -9.63 -9.55 -6.08
N ASP A 59 -10.06 -10.42 -6.99
CA ASP A 59 -9.36 -11.66 -7.36
C ASP A 59 -8.49 -11.50 -8.62
N TYR A 60 -8.16 -10.27 -9.00
CA TYR A 60 -7.35 -9.98 -10.17
C TYR A 60 -6.32 -8.87 -9.94
N ALA A 61 -5.32 -8.83 -10.80
CA ALA A 61 -4.37 -7.72 -10.94
C ALA A 61 -4.07 -7.46 -12.42
N PHE A 62 -3.40 -6.35 -12.70
CA PHE A 62 -2.88 -6.04 -14.04
C PHE A 62 -1.38 -6.27 -14.06
N LEU A 63 -0.97 -7.35 -14.70
CA LEU A 63 0.40 -7.84 -14.66
C LEU A 63 0.97 -8.02 -16.08
N ASN A 64 2.25 -7.72 -16.22
CA ASN A 64 3.10 -8.25 -17.27
C ASN A 64 4.01 -9.34 -16.67
N ASP A 65 4.88 -9.92 -17.47
CA ASP A 65 5.78 -11.00 -17.05
C ASP A 65 6.71 -10.59 -15.89
N ARG A 66 7.21 -9.34 -15.87
CA ARG A 66 8.12 -8.84 -14.83
C ARG A 66 7.41 -8.59 -13.51
N LEU A 67 6.21 -7.98 -13.56
CA LEU A 67 5.43 -7.72 -12.36
C LEU A 67 4.88 -9.02 -11.77
N ALA A 68 4.57 -10.01 -12.61
CA ALA A 68 4.21 -11.35 -12.16
C ALA A 68 5.38 -12.03 -11.44
N ASP A 69 6.59 -11.97 -12.01
CA ASP A 69 7.80 -12.49 -11.34
C ASP A 69 8.07 -11.76 -10.01
N HIS A 70 7.91 -10.43 -9.96
CA HIS A 70 8.02 -9.66 -8.73
C HIS A 70 6.98 -10.08 -7.67
N TYR A 71 5.82 -10.52 -8.10
CA TYR A 71 4.74 -11.01 -7.22
C TYR A 71 4.87 -12.50 -6.88
N HIS A 72 5.97 -13.14 -7.27
CA HIS A 72 6.21 -14.58 -7.12
C HIS A 72 5.12 -15.44 -7.78
N LEU A 73 4.63 -14.96 -8.92
CA LEU A 73 3.68 -15.68 -9.76
C LEU A 73 4.39 -16.30 -10.98
N PRO A 74 3.96 -17.44 -11.50
CA PRO A 74 4.55 -18.02 -12.69
C PRO A 74 4.56 -17.04 -13.86
N SER A 75 5.74 -16.83 -14.45
CA SER A 75 5.96 -15.97 -15.62
C SER A 75 7.01 -16.61 -16.52
N LEU A 76 7.20 -16.09 -17.74
CA LEU A 76 8.27 -16.57 -18.62
C LEU A 76 9.69 -16.30 -18.05
N TRP A 77 9.80 -15.37 -17.12
CA TRP A 77 11.05 -14.98 -16.45
C TRP A 77 11.14 -15.53 -15.04
N SER A 78 10.15 -16.35 -14.63
CA SER A 78 10.06 -16.80 -13.25
C SER A 78 11.32 -17.58 -12.85
N MET A 79 11.98 -17.08 -11.83
CA MET A 79 13.03 -17.79 -11.11
C MET A 79 12.45 -18.68 -10.00
N TRP A 80 11.13 -18.69 -9.86
CA TRP A 80 10.40 -19.44 -8.84
C TRP A 80 9.94 -20.77 -9.42
N PRO A 81 10.38 -21.89 -8.86
CA PRO A 81 10.09 -23.22 -9.43
C PRO A 81 8.68 -23.73 -9.12
N GLU A 82 7.87 -22.99 -8.35
CA GLU A 82 6.56 -23.48 -7.93
C GLU A 82 5.54 -23.31 -9.05
N GLU A 83 5.13 -24.44 -9.62
CA GLU A 83 3.91 -24.50 -10.42
C GLU A 83 2.71 -24.24 -9.50
N LEU A 84 1.96 -23.17 -9.78
CA LEU A 84 0.67 -22.95 -9.15
C LEU A 84 -0.38 -23.70 -9.96
N PRO A 85 -0.98 -24.77 -9.42
CA PRO A 85 -1.98 -25.55 -10.14
C PRO A 85 -3.13 -24.65 -10.61
N GLY A 86 -3.43 -24.69 -11.91
CA GLY A 86 -4.50 -23.90 -12.51
C GLY A 86 -4.13 -22.44 -12.83
N PHE A 87 -2.91 -21.99 -12.54
CA PHE A 87 -2.44 -20.65 -12.91
C PHE A 87 -1.70 -20.69 -14.25
N THR A 88 -2.12 -19.86 -15.19
CA THR A 88 -1.42 -19.70 -16.48
C THR A 88 -0.30 -18.70 -16.35
N ALA A 89 0.92 -19.10 -16.70
CA ALA A 89 2.10 -18.23 -16.63
C ALA A 89 1.88 -16.92 -17.41
N VAL A 90 2.21 -15.81 -16.79
CA VAL A 90 2.12 -14.49 -17.38
C VAL A 90 3.29 -14.29 -18.35
N SER A 91 3.00 -13.80 -19.57
CA SER A 91 4.01 -13.56 -20.60
C SER A 91 3.77 -12.24 -21.32
N GLY A 92 4.84 -11.57 -21.75
CA GLY A 92 4.80 -10.33 -22.51
C GLY A 92 4.94 -9.07 -21.67
N GLY A 93 5.30 -7.96 -22.33
CA GLY A 93 5.65 -6.69 -21.71
C GLY A 93 4.46 -5.80 -21.34
N ASP A 94 3.29 -6.04 -21.93
CA ASP A 94 2.09 -5.24 -21.68
C ASP A 94 1.31 -5.76 -20.47
N LEU A 95 0.76 -4.83 -19.67
CA LEU A 95 -0.12 -5.17 -18.56
C LEU A 95 -1.44 -5.75 -19.07
N ARG A 96 -1.83 -6.87 -18.51
CA ARG A 96 -3.12 -7.53 -18.79
C ARG A 96 -3.78 -7.96 -17.48
N LYS A 97 -5.11 -8.09 -17.51
CA LYS A 97 -5.87 -8.62 -16.38
C LYS A 97 -5.52 -10.09 -16.17
N VAL A 98 -5.13 -10.42 -14.95
CA VAL A 98 -4.75 -11.79 -14.55
C VAL A 98 -5.52 -12.13 -13.28
N THR A 99 -6.20 -13.27 -13.27
CA THR A 99 -6.83 -13.80 -12.06
C THR A 99 -5.76 -14.26 -11.08
N LEU A 100 -5.86 -13.81 -9.84
CA LEU A 100 -4.88 -14.08 -8.79
C LEU A 100 -5.22 -15.35 -8.01
N PRO A 101 -4.21 -16.10 -7.54
CA PRO A 101 -4.43 -17.11 -6.53
C PRO A 101 -4.91 -16.43 -5.23
N ALA A 102 -5.79 -17.12 -4.50
CA ALA A 102 -6.33 -16.58 -3.25
C ALA A 102 -5.24 -16.30 -2.20
N GLY A 103 -5.45 -15.27 -1.39
CA GLY A 103 -4.74 -15.01 -0.15
C GLY A 103 -3.81 -13.81 -0.17
N ARG A 104 -2.75 -13.82 -0.98
CA ARG A 104 -1.70 -12.80 -0.84
C ARG A 104 -2.06 -11.46 -1.49
N ARG A 105 -2.58 -11.44 -2.70
CA ARG A 105 -2.77 -10.23 -3.50
C ARG A 105 -4.24 -9.93 -3.79
N GLY A 106 -4.51 -8.74 -4.29
CA GLY A 106 -5.83 -8.22 -4.65
C GLY A 106 -6.15 -6.90 -3.97
N GLY A 107 -6.61 -5.92 -4.75
CA GLY A 107 -6.88 -4.56 -4.29
C GLY A 107 -5.64 -3.69 -4.12
N LEU A 108 -5.85 -2.37 -3.93
CA LEU A 108 -4.79 -1.34 -3.94
C LEU A 108 -3.71 -1.55 -2.88
N VAL A 109 -4.09 -1.99 -1.67
CA VAL A 109 -3.16 -2.12 -0.53
C VAL A 109 -2.17 -3.28 -0.66
N THR A 110 -2.28 -4.07 -1.71
CA THR A 110 -1.34 -5.15 -2.01
C THR A 110 -0.53 -4.89 -3.28
N THR A 111 -0.71 -3.74 -3.93
CA THR A 111 0.07 -3.35 -5.11
C THR A 111 1.48 -2.92 -4.72
N ALA A 112 2.46 -3.22 -5.57
CA ALA A 112 3.84 -2.78 -5.36
C ALA A 112 3.96 -1.26 -5.31
N ALA A 113 3.10 -0.53 -6.03
CA ALA A 113 3.03 0.93 -5.98
C ALA A 113 2.77 1.46 -4.56
N PHE A 114 1.74 0.96 -3.89
CA PHE A 114 1.43 1.33 -2.52
C PHE A 114 2.55 0.94 -1.57
N LEU A 115 3.01 -0.31 -1.63
CA LEU A 115 3.98 -0.87 -0.71
C LEU A 115 5.33 -0.15 -0.81
N ALA A 116 5.80 0.14 -2.01
CA ALA A 116 7.07 0.84 -2.23
C ALA A 116 6.99 2.34 -1.85
N THR A 117 5.90 3.03 -2.20
CA THR A 117 5.76 4.45 -1.86
C THR A 117 5.55 4.72 -0.37
N THR A 118 5.19 3.71 0.40
CA THR A 118 4.97 3.78 1.85
C THR A 118 6.10 3.16 2.67
N SER A 119 7.21 2.84 2.04
CA SER A 119 8.40 2.28 2.69
C SER A 119 9.54 3.29 2.77
N GLU A 120 10.59 2.94 3.51
CA GLU A 120 11.89 3.60 3.50
C GLU A 120 12.82 2.92 2.49
N ASN A 121 13.99 3.49 2.26
CA ASN A 121 14.94 2.92 1.30
C ASN A 121 15.49 1.55 1.72
N THR A 122 15.51 1.26 3.02
CA THR A 122 16.12 0.05 3.58
C THR A 122 15.14 -0.88 4.28
N ARG A 123 13.92 -0.40 4.57
CA ARG A 123 12.93 -1.14 5.37
C ARG A 123 11.51 -0.68 5.09
N THR A 124 10.57 -1.48 5.56
CA THR A 124 9.15 -1.15 5.59
C THR A 124 8.84 -0.06 6.63
N SER A 125 7.68 0.56 6.51
CA SER A 125 7.16 1.50 7.50
C SER A 125 5.67 1.26 7.75
N PRO A 126 5.33 0.44 8.76
CA PRO A 126 3.93 0.19 9.11
C PRO A 126 3.13 1.47 9.34
N VAL A 127 3.73 2.45 9.99
CA VAL A 127 3.09 3.75 10.25
C VAL A 127 2.74 4.49 8.95
N LYS A 128 3.65 4.53 7.97
CA LYS A 128 3.36 5.15 6.67
C LYS A 128 2.29 4.38 5.89
N ARG A 129 2.30 3.05 5.94
CA ARG A 129 1.27 2.20 5.31
C ARG A 129 -0.11 2.51 5.89
N GLY A 130 -0.24 2.52 7.21
CA GLY A 130 -1.50 2.82 7.89
C GLY A 130 -1.97 4.26 7.65
N ALA A 131 -1.08 5.23 7.75
CA ALA A 131 -1.39 6.64 7.50
C ALA A 131 -1.86 6.87 6.06
N TRP A 132 -1.23 6.21 5.08
CA TRP A 132 -1.62 6.28 3.68
C TRP A 132 -3.05 5.73 3.46
N ILE A 133 -3.38 4.59 4.06
CA ILE A 133 -4.73 4.01 3.99
C ILE A 133 -5.75 5.00 4.53
N LEU A 134 -5.51 5.60 5.70
CA LEU A 134 -6.41 6.58 6.28
C LEU A 134 -6.55 7.84 5.42
N ASP A 135 -5.46 8.37 4.88
CA ASP A 135 -5.49 9.57 4.02
C ASP A 135 -6.08 9.25 2.64
N ARG A 136 -5.53 8.27 1.92
CA ARG A 136 -5.85 8.07 0.51
C ARG A 136 -7.16 7.35 0.30
N LEU A 137 -7.45 6.34 1.08
CA LEU A 137 -8.68 5.57 0.91
C LEU A 137 -9.85 6.21 1.67
N PHE A 138 -9.66 6.60 2.92
CA PHE A 138 -10.76 7.13 3.73
C PHE A 138 -10.87 8.66 3.75
N ASN A 139 -9.92 9.38 3.14
CA ASN A 139 -9.82 10.85 3.21
C ASN A 139 -9.88 11.39 4.66
N ARG A 140 -9.23 10.68 5.57
CA ARG A 140 -9.15 10.98 7.01
C ARG A 140 -7.69 10.90 7.47
N PRO A 141 -6.81 11.81 6.98
CA PRO A 141 -5.40 11.79 7.34
C PRO A 141 -5.23 11.88 8.86
N PRO A 142 -4.30 11.13 9.44
CA PRO A 142 -3.95 11.34 10.84
C PRO A 142 -3.36 12.75 11.02
N PRO A 143 -3.49 13.34 12.20
CA PRO A 143 -2.84 14.63 12.49
C PRO A 143 -1.32 14.49 12.35
N PRO A 144 -0.60 15.58 12.03
CA PRO A 144 0.85 15.57 12.02
C PRO A 144 1.39 15.20 13.41
N PRO A 145 2.57 14.55 13.47
CA PRO A 145 3.19 14.21 14.74
C PRO A 145 3.44 15.50 15.57
N PRO A 146 3.41 15.41 16.91
CA PRO A 146 3.74 16.53 17.75
C PRO A 146 5.15 17.10 17.45
N PRO A 147 5.39 18.39 17.71
CA PRO A 147 6.73 18.96 17.59
C PRO A 147 7.74 18.14 18.42
N ASN A 148 8.93 17.93 17.90
CA ASN A 148 10.03 17.17 18.51
C ASN A 148 9.84 15.63 18.60
N VAL A 149 8.82 15.08 17.95
CA VAL A 149 8.72 13.63 17.73
C VAL A 149 9.28 13.29 16.36
N ALA A 150 10.25 12.38 16.31
CA ALA A 150 10.77 11.90 15.04
C ALA A 150 9.63 11.20 14.26
N GLY A 151 9.34 11.66 13.04
CA GLY A 151 8.32 11.05 12.17
C GLY A 151 8.72 9.69 11.60
N VAL A 152 9.90 9.20 11.96
CA VAL A 152 10.46 7.90 11.57
C VAL A 152 10.93 7.19 12.84
N LEU A 153 10.55 5.94 13.00
CA LEU A 153 11.06 5.13 14.11
C LEU A 153 12.58 5.04 14.01
N PRO A 154 13.31 5.30 15.11
CA PRO A 154 14.76 5.21 15.09
C PRO A 154 15.18 3.77 14.80
N ASP A 155 16.04 3.59 13.81
CA ASP A 155 16.80 2.37 13.65
C ASP A 155 18.04 2.52 14.55
N ASP A 156 17.93 2.07 15.78
CA ASP A 156 19.00 2.17 16.76
C ASP A 156 19.97 0.98 16.70
N GLY A 157 19.74 0.07 15.76
CA GLY A 157 20.58 -1.12 15.58
C GLY A 157 20.42 -2.17 16.68
N THR A 158 19.37 -2.08 17.51
CA THR A 158 19.11 -3.05 18.59
C THR A 158 18.67 -4.42 18.07
N GLY A 159 18.40 -4.53 16.77
CA GLY A 159 17.98 -5.79 16.17
C GLY A 159 16.51 -6.09 16.37
N GLU A 160 15.68 -5.07 16.38
CA GLU A 160 14.24 -5.22 16.55
C GLU A 160 13.49 -5.33 15.23
N THR A 161 12.40 -6.09 15.23
CA THR A 161 11.46 -6.16 14.11
C THR A 161 10.65 -4.87 13.99
N ALA A 162 10.07 -4.61 12.81
CA ALA A 162 9.20 -3.45 12.62
C ALA A 162 8.05 -3.43 13.65
N SER A 163 7.51 -4.59 14.00
CA SER A 163 6.44 -4.70 14.99
C SER A 163 6.91 -4.36 16.41
N SER A 164 8.10 -4.80 16.82
CA SER A 164 8.63 -4.48 18.16
C SER A 164 8.96 -3.00 18.28
N MET A 165 9.55 -2.38 17.26
CA MET A 165 9.82 -0.94 17.23
C MET A 165 8.54 -0.11 17.33
N VAL A 166 7.49 -0.48 16.59
CA VAL A 166 6.18 0.20 16.68
C VAL A 166 5.59 0.06 18.06
N ARG A 167 5.61 -1.13 18.68
CA ARG A 167 5.09 -1.35 20.03
C ARG A 167 5.85 -0.55 21.09
N ALA A 168 7.17 -0.48 20.98
CA ALA A 168 7.99 0.33 21.86
C ALA A 168 7.61 1.82 21.75
N HIS A 169 7.40 2.32 20.51
CA HIS A 169 7.02 3.71 20.29
C HIS A 169 5.65 4.06 20.89
N VAL A 170 4.67 3.17 20.78
CA VAL A 170 3.30 3.40 21.28
C VAL A 170 3.14 3.16 22.79
N SER A 171 4.17 2.73 23.49
CA SER A 171 4.14 2.59 24.94
C SER A 171 3.90 3.94 25.67
N ALA A 172 4.26 5.06 25.06
CA ALA A 172 3.96 6.38 25.55
C ALA A 172 2.50 6.76 25.30
N ALA A 173 1.77 7.14 26.37
CA ALA A 173 0.33 7.42 26.31
C ALA A 173 -0.08 8.50 25.30
N ASN A 174 0.77 9.50 25.07
CA ASN A 174 0.55 10.57 24.09
C ASN A 174 0.69 10.09 22.62
N CYS A 175 1.38 8.97 22.37
CA CYS A 175 1.51 8.36 21.05
C CYS A 175 0.40 7.36 20.76
N ALA A 176 -0.02 6.59 21.77
CA ALA A 176 -0.99 5.49 21.64
C ALA A 176 -2.32 5.93 21.00
N GLY A 177 -2.82 7.12 21.31
CA GLY A 177 -4.12 7.60 20.84
C GLY A 177 -4.27 7.68 19.32
N CYS A 178 -3.19 8.05 18.60
CA CYS A 178 -3.17 8.06 17.13
C CYS A 178 -2.76 6.70 16.55
N HIS A 179 -1.70 6.11 17.12
CA HIS A 179 -1.08 4.90 16.60
C HIS A 179 -2.00 3.67 16.64
N GLN A 180 -2.84 3.51 17.65
CA GLN A 180 -3.85 2.43 17.68
C GLN A 180 -4.82 2.42 16.48
N ARG A 181 -4.92 3.53 15.75
CA ARG A 181 -5.73 3.66 14.53
C ARG A 181 -4.92 3.53 13.25
N ILE A 182 -3.62 3.68 13.33
CA ILE A 182 -2.69 3.68 12.18
C ILE A 182 -1.99 2.32 12.07
N ASP A 183 -1.35 1.88 13.15
CA ASP A 183 -0.39 0.78 13.13
C ASP A 183 -0.98 -0.58 12.76
N PRO A 184 -2.19 -0.98 13.20
CA PRO A 184 -2.73 -2.27 12.80
C PRO A 184 -2.86 -2.43 11.29
N LEU A 185 -3.20 -1.33 10.58
CA LEU A 185 -3.35 -1.33 9.13
C LEU A 185 -2.01 -1.57 8.41
N GLY A 186 -0.91 -1.13 8.98
CA GLY A 186 0.40 -1.30 8.39
C GLY A 186 1.12 -2.58 8.84
N LEU A 187 1.01 -2.94 10.12
CA LEU A 187 1.66 -4.14 10.67
C LEU A 187 1.17 -5.43 10.00
N ALA A 188 -0.12 -5.54 9.74
CA ALA A 188 -0.67 -6.70 9.05
C ALA A 188 -0.20 -6.82 7.58
N LEU A 189 0.51 -5.83 7.05
CA LEU A 189 1.11 -5.85 5.71
C LEU A 189 2.62 -6.12 5.71
N GLU A 190 3.21 -6.49 6.84
CA GLU A 190 4.66 -6.69 6.97
C GLU A 190 5.20 -7.94 6.25
N HIS A 191 4.32 -8.83 5.78
CA HIS A 191 4.69 -9.85 4.80
C HIS A 191 5.17 -9.27 3.46
N TYR A 192 4.89 -8.01 3.17
CA TYR A 192 5.47 -7.34 2.02
C TYR A 192 6.68 -6.51 2.45
N ASP A 193 7.79 -6.72 1.79
CA ASP A 193 9.01 -5.94 2.02
C ASP A 193 8.89 -4.48 1.51
N ALA A 194 10.01 -3.76 1.47
CA ALA A 194 10.01 -2.35 1.09
C ALA A 194 9.76 -2.09 -0.40
N ILE A 195 9.86 -3.10 -1.25
CA ILE A 195 9.51 -3.01 -2.68
C ILE A 195 8.24 -3.80 -3.04
N GLY A 196 7.59 -4.39 -2.02
CA GLY A 196 6.36 -5.12 -2.19
C GLY A 196 6.54 -6.59 -2.57
N GLU A 197 7.73 -7.18 -2.48
CA GLU A 197 7.91 -8.63 -2.58
C GLU A 197 7.39 -9.32 -1.30
N TRP A 198 6.89 -10.54 -1.47
CA TRP A 198 6.43 -11.34 -0.32
C TRP A 198 7.59 -11.94 0.45
N ARG A 199 7.50 -11.90 1.78
CA ARG A 199 8.44 -12.54 2.71
C ARG A 199 7.69 -13.24 3.84
N ASP A 200 8.18 -14.37 4.30
CA ASP A 200 7.61 -15.09 5.45
C ASP A 200 8.32 -14.73 6.76
N GLU A 201 9.51 -14.16 6.65
CA GLU A 201 10.33 -13.74 7.79
C GLU A 201 10.92 -12.35 7.53
N GLU A 202 11.05 -11.56 8.58
CA GLU A 202 11.72 -10.27 8.56
C GLU A 202 13.22 -10.43 8.87
N PRO A 203 14.13 -10.01 7.97
CA PRO A 203 15.55 -9.93 8.28
C PRO A 203 15.79 -8.79 9.27
N VAL A 204 16.42 -9.10 10.41
CA VAL A 204 16.76 -8.11 11.42
C VAL A 204 18.26 -7.96 11.50
N TRP A 205 18.71 -6.74 11.28
CA TRP A 205 20.13 -6.42 11.22
C TRP A 205 20.64 -6.05 12.62
N VAL A 206 21.44 -6.92 13.20
CA VAL A 206 22.09 -6.71 14.50
C VAL A 206 23.58 -6.56 14.30
N ASP A 207 24.19 -5.53 14.85
CA ASP A 207 25.63 -5.47 15.08
C ASP A 207 25.91 -5.45 16.58
N PRO A 208 26.28 -6.58 17.18
CA PRO A 208 26.55 -6.65 18.61
C PRO A 208 27.74 -5.77 19.05
N ALA A 209 28.63 -5.43 18.12
CA ALA A 209 29.85 -4.69 18.42
C ALA A 209 29.71 -3.17 18.18
N ASN A 210 28.76 -2.75 17.32
CA ASN A 210 28.60 -1.35 16.93
C ASN A 210 27.18 -1.08 16.44
N PRO A 211 26.26 -0.65 17.30
CA PRO A 211 24.92 -0.25 16.89
C PRO A 211 25.04 0.99 15.99
N LEU A 212 24.94 0.78 14.69
CA LEU A 212 25.16 1.80 13.68
C LEU A 212 23.90 2.63 13.50
N ARG A 213 24.02 3.93 13.73
CA ARG A 213 22.93 4.91 13.71
C ARG A 213 22.76 5.67 12.40
N SER A 214 23.53 5.35 11.35
CA SER A 214 23.49 6.09 10.09
C SER A 214 23.18 5.20 8.89
N ALA A 215 22.57 5.78 7.84
CA ALA A 215 22.35 5.10 6.57
C ALA A 215 23.65 4.57 5.93
N GLU A 216 24.77 5.29 6.12
CA GLU A 216 26.10 4.90 5.66
C GLU A 216 26.59 3.62 6.35
N ALA A 217 26.32 3.54 7.60
CA ALA A 217 26.66 2.40 8.43
C ALA A 217 25.79 1.17 8.10
N ILE A 218 24.54 1.37 7.76
CA ILE A 218 23.68 0.31 7.23
C ILE A 218 24.26 -0.23 5.91
N LYS A 219 24.66 0.63 4.98
CA LYS A 219 25.29 0.24 3.71
C LYS A 219 26.58 -0.57 3.90
N THR A 220 27.42 -0.17 4.83
CA THR A 220 28.66 -0.88 5.15
C THR A 220 28.37 -2.25 5.76
N ARG A 221 27.35 -2.35 6.59
CA ARG A 221 26.85 -3.56 7.21
C ARG A 221 26.38 -4.60 6.18
N TYR A 222 25.57 -4.17 5.22
CA TYR A 222 25.09 -5.06 4.15
C TYR A 222 26.23 -5.60 3.29
N LYS A 223 27.26 -4.82 3.07
CA LYS A 223 28.46 -5.26 2.34
C LYS A 223 29.24 -6.33 3.11
N LEU A 224 29.26 -6.25 4.42
CA LEU A 224 29.93 -7.23 5.30
C LEU A 224 29.13 -8.53 5.44
N TYR A 225 27.80 -8.44 5.58
CA TYR A 225 26.94 -9.62 5.73
C TYR A 225 26.72 -10.40 4.43
N SER A 226 26.90 -9.79 3.28
CA SER A 226 26.78 -10.50 2.00
C SER A 226 27.88 -11.57 1.79
N THR A 227 28.88 -11.63 2.67
CA THR A 227 30.07 -12.46 2.45
C THR A 227 30.31 -13.57 3.49
N SER A 228 29.71 -13.56 4.68
CA SER A 228 30.14 -14.56 5.69
C SER A 228 29.23 -14.89 6.87
N SER A 229 28.09 -14.27 7.07
CA SER A 229 27.20 -14.64 8.20
C SER A 229 25.73 -14.54 7.81
N PRO A 230 24.89 -15.54 8.18
CA PRO A 230 23.46 -15.49 7.94
C PRO A 230 22.85 -14.35 8.77
N VAL A 231 22.04 -13.52 8.12
CA VAL A 231 21.26 -12.48 8.80
C VAL A 231 20.18 -13.15 9.64
N PRO A 232 20.06 -12.83 10.94
CA PRO A 232 18.96 -13.31 11.74
C PRO A 232 17.63 -12.96 11.11
N ARG A 233 16.71 -13.92 11.07
CA ARG A 233 15.37 -13.78 10.55
C ARG A 233 14.37 -14.09 11.65
N PHE A 234 13.30 -13.31 11.70
CA PHE A 234 12.26 -13.46 12.71
C PHE A 234 10.91 -13.62 12.06
N PRO A 235 10.01 -14.41 12.64
CA PRO A 235 8.64 -14.50 12.18
C PRO A 235 7.99 -13.13 12.16
N ILE A 236 7.18 -12.88 11.16
CA ILE A 236 6.43 -11.62 11.03
C ILE A 236 5.24 -11.65 11.98
N ASP A 237 5.12 -10.61 12.81
CA ASP A 237 3.91 -10.38 13.60
C ASP A 237 2.94 -9.53 12.78
N ASP A 238 2.06 -10.20 12.08
CA ASP A 238 1.03 -9.65 11.20
C ASP A 238 -0.35 -9.61 11.85
N SER A 239 -0.41 -9.71 13.19
CA SER A 239 -1.66 -9.71 13.94
C SER A 239 -2.46 -8.43 13.70
N PHE A 240 -3.75 -8.58 13.49
CA PHE A 240 -4.70 -7.49 13.22
C PHE A 240 -5.87 -7.49 14.20
N SER A 241 -6.16 -6.33 14.78
CA SER A 241 -7.36 -6.12 15.58
C SER A 241 -7.80 -4.65 15.49
N MET A 242 -8.84 -4.38 14.72
CA MET A 242 -9.37 -3.03 14.52
C MET A 242 -10.83 -3.04 14.05
N GLY A 243 -11.65 -2.14 14.59
CA GLY A 243 -13.03 -1.95 14.12
C GLY A 243 -13.91 -3.19 14.17
N GLY A 244 -13.69 -4.08 15.14
CA GLY A 244 -14.41 -5.34 15.26
C GLY A 244 -13.87 -6.49 14.41
N VAL A 245 -12.93 -6.23 13.48
CA VAL A 245 -12.23 -7.26 12.71
C VAL A 245 -11.00 -7.73 13.49
N LYS A 246 -10.86 -9.06 13.60
CA LYS A 246 -9.67 -9.71 14.17
C LYS A 246 -9.16 -10.75 13.18
N GLY A 247 -7.84 -10.84 13.02
CA GLY A 247 -7.22 -11.78 12.09
C GLY A 247 -5.73 -11.54 11.98
N ALA A 248 -5.16 -11.87 10.84
CA ALA A 248 -3.75 -11.74 10.55
C ALA A 248 -3.53 -11.43 9.06
N GLY A 249 -2.45 -10.76 8.76
CA GLY A 249 -1.97 -10.52 7.41
C GLY A 249 -2.86 -9.65 6.52
N PRO A 250 -2.57 -9.62 5.24
CA PRO A 250 -3.30 -8.81 4.27
C PRO A 250 -4.79 -9.12 4.20
N ALA A 251 -5.17 -10.38 4.45
CA ALA A 251 -6.57 -10.79 4.43
C ALA A 251 -7.41 -10.04 5.48
N ALA A 252 -6.87 -9.85 6.69
CA ALA A 252 -7.55 -9.11 7.75
C ALA A 252 -7.68 -7.62 7.42
N VAL A 253 -6.66 -7.01 6.80
CA VAL A 253 -6.75 -5.61 6.32
C VAL A 253 -7.82 -5.49 5.24
N LYS A 254 -7.83 -6.38 4.25
CA LYS A 254 -8.85 -6.37 3.18
C LYS A 254 -10.26 -6.54 3.76
N GLN A 255 -10.44 -7.48 4.69
CA GLN A 255 -11.72 -7.66 5.40
C GLN A 255 -12.15 -6.38 6.12
N TYR A 256 -11.23 -5.70 6.80
CA TYR A 256 -11.51 -4.40 7.44
C TYR A 256 -11.90 -3.33 6.42
N LEU A 257 -11.20 -3.24 5.30
CA LEU A 257 -11.49 -2.27 4.25
C LEU A 257 -12.89 -2.52 3.65
N VAL A 258 -13.21 -3.77 3.33
CA VAL A 258 -14.53 -4.18 2.80
C VAL A 258 -15.65 -3.91 3.84
N ALA A 259 -15.42 -4.17 5.12
CA ALA A 259 -16.36 -3.82 6.18
C ALA A 259 -16.59 -2.31 6.33
N ASN A 260 -15.66 -1.48 5.85
CA ASN A 260 -15.73 -0.01 5.85
C ASN A 260 -15.88 0.59 4.44
N ARG A 261 -16.37 -0.18 3.48
CA ARG A 261 -16.51 0.22 2.07
C ARG A 261 -17.29 1.52 1.85
N ASP A 262 -18.32 1.79 2.67
CA ASP A 262 -19.10 3.02 2.56
C ASP A 262 -18.27 4.25 2.96
N LYS A 263 -17.38 4.11 3.95
CA LYS A 263 -16.43 5.17 4.32
C LYS A 263 -15.40 5.39 3.22
N PHE A 264 -14.95 4.30 2.58
CA PHE A 264 -14.07 4.39 1.42
C PHE A 264 -14.76 5.11 0.26
N ALA A 265 -15.98 4.72 -0.10
CA ALA A 265 -16.74 5.36 -1.17
C ALA A 265 -16.94 6.86 -0.89
N THR A 266 -17.23 7.24 0.36
CA THR A 266 -17.32 8.64 0.79
C THR A 266 -15.99 9.37 0.56
N GLY A 267 -14.88 8.83 1.07
CA GLY A 267 -13.55 9.42 0.90
C GLY A 267 -13.13 9.53 -0.56
N PHE A 268 -13.43 8.51 -1.37
CA PHE A 268 -13.16 8.54 -2.81
C PHE A 268 -13.98 9.62 -3.52
N THR A 269 -15.28 9.75 -3.20
CA THR A 269 -16.14 10.79 -3.75
C THR A 269 -15.62 12.19 -3.42
N GLU A 270 -15.20 12.43 -2.18
CA GLU A 270 -14.58 13.68 -1.74
C GLU A 270 -13.28 13.99 -2.53
N LYS A 271 -12.41 13.01 -2.72
CA LYS A 271 -11.16 13.15 -3.51
C LYS A 271 -11.46 13.44 -5.00
N LEU A 272 -12.42 12.70 -5.58
CA LEU A 272 -12.83 12.89 -6.97
C LEU A 272 -13.45 14.26 -7.20
N ALA A 273 -14.33 14.70 -6.31
CA ALA A 273 -14.95 16.02 -6.38
C ALA A 273 -13.91 17.14 -6.23
N THR A 274 -12.97 17.01 -5.28
CA THR A 274 -11.85 17.95 -5.14
C THR A 274 -11.05 18.08 -6.43
N PHE A 275 -10.75 16.95 -7.07
CA PHE A 275 -10.04 16.92 -8.35
C PHE A 275 -10.86 17.58 -9.48
N ALA A 276 -12.13 17.21 -9.61
CA ALA A 276 -13.01 17.70 -10.69
C ALA A 276 -13.30 19.20 -10.57
N LEU A 277 -13.41 19.70 -9.34
CA LEU A 277 -13.66 21.12 -9.08
C LEU A 277 -12.38 21.97 -9.13
N GLY A 278 -11.20 21.37 -9.00
CA GLY A 278 -9.92 22.09 -8.92
C GLY A 278 -9.78 22.96 -7.65
N ARG A 279 -10.60 22.70 -6.62
CA ARG A 279 -10.59 23.42 -5.33
C ARG A 279 -10.89 22.51 -4.16
N ARG A 280 -10.57 22.98 -2.97
CA ARG A 280 -10.98 22.30 -1.73
C ARG A 280 -12.50 22.34 -1.57
N LEU A 281 -13.04 21.30 -0.97
CA LEU A 281 -14.44 21.23 -0.61
C LEU A 281 -14.74 22.15 0.60
N LEU A 282 -15.89 22.78 0.56
CA LEU A 282 -16.42 23.63 1.62
C LEU A 282 -17.48 22.87 2.41
N LEU A 283 -17.79 23.32 3.61
CA LEU A 283 -18.89 22.74 4.42
C LEU A 283 -20.24 22.83 3.69
N THR A 284 -20.44 23.87 2.90
CA THR A 284 -21.64 24.05 2.06
C THR A 284 -21.77 23.07 0.91
N ASP A 285 -20.68 22.36 0.56
CA ASP A 285 -20.69 21.33 -0.49
C ASP A 285 -21.19 19.97 0.04
N GLU A 286 -21.16 19.74 1.35
CA GLU A 286 -21.49 18.44 1.97
C GLU A 286 -22.86 17.88 1.55
N PRO A 287 -23.97 18.64 1.57
CA PRO A 287 -25.27 18.10 1.17
C PRO A 287 -25.29 17.61 -0.28
N LYS A 288 -24.61 18.35 -1.17
CA LYS A 288 -24.49 18.00 -2.59
C LYS A 288 -23.63 16.77 -2.81
N LEU A 289 -22.52 16.63 -2.06
CA LEU A 289 -21.67 15.44 -2.07
C LEU A 289 -22.41 14.21 -1.56
N HIS A 290 -23.24 14.37 -0.52
CA HIS A 290 -24.08 13.28 -0.04
C HIS A 290 -25.06 12.81 -1.12
N ALA A 291 -25.69 13.73 -1.86
CA ALA A 291 -26.59 13.36 -2.96
C ALA A 291 -25.84 12.60 -4.08
N VAL A 292 -24.62 13.03 -4.43
CA VAL A 292 -23.77 12.34 -5.41
C VAL A 292 -23.41 10.93 -4.92
N ARG A 293 -23.00 10.80 -3.66
CA ARG A 293 -22.66 9.50 -3.06
C ARG A 293 -23.88 8.58 -3.04
N ASP A 294 -25.04 9.08 -2.61
CA ASP A 294 -26.25 8.27 -2.46
C ASP A 294 -26.77 7.80 -3.83
N ALA A 295 -26.64 8.62 -4.87
CA ALA A 295 -26.92 8.21 -6.25
C ALA A 295 -25.99 7.06 -6.71
N ALA A 296 -24.71 7.16 -6.40
CA ALA A 296 -23.75 6.09 -6.71
C ALA A 296 -23.99 4.82 -5.86
N ALA A 297 -24.37 4.98 -4.59
CA ALA A 297 -24.67 3.87 -3.70
C ALA A 297 -25.85 3.02 -4.21
N ALA A 298 -26.85 3.64 -4.85
CA ALA A 298 -27.97 2.95 -5.45
C ALA A 298 -27.58 2.02 -6.61
N ASP A 299 -26.36 2.20 -7.18
CA ASP A 299 -25.79 1.36 -8.24
C ASP A 299 -24.44 0.75 -7.80
N GLU A 300 -24.34 0.29 -6.55
CA GLU A 300 -23.19 -0.41 -5.97
C GLU A 300 -21.86 0.33 -6.12
N PHE A 301 -21.89 1.65 -6.11
CA PHE A 301 -20.72 2.52 -6.33
C PHE A 301 -19.96 2.21 -7.63
N ARG A 302 -20.68 1.97 -8.72
CA ARG A 302 -20.05 1.83 -10.04
C ARG A 302 -19.41 3.14 -10.46
N LEU A 303 -18.20 3.05 -11.01
CA LEU A 303 -17.36 4.23 -11.24
C LEU A 303 -17.98 5.22 -12.24
N GLN A 304 -18.56 4.75 -13.34
CA GLN A 304 -19.21 5.64 -14.31
C GLN A 304 -20.42 6.34 -13.70
N THR A 305 -21.23 5.62 -12.90
CA THR A 305 -22.40 6.18 -12.21
C THR A 305 -21.99 7.28 -11.24
N LEU A 306 -20.91 7.07 -10.47
CA LEU A 306 -20.38 8.09 -9.58
C LEU A 306 -19.91 9.35 -10.34
N ILE A 307 -19.17 9.15 -11.45
CA ILE A 307 -18.68 10.26 -12.27
C ILE A 307 -19.87 11.04 -12.87
N LEU A 308 -20.86 10.33 -13.42
CA LEU A 308 -22.06 10.97 -13.99
C LEU A 308 -22.85 11.74 -12.94
N ALA A 309 -23.08 11.14 -11.76
CA ALA A 309 -23.76 11.82 -10.66
C ALA A 309 -23.02 13.09 -10.24
N LEU A 310 -21.68 13.05 -10.21
CA LEU A 310 -20.87 14.23 -9.86
C LEU A 310 -20.99 15.34 -10.92
N VAL A 311 -20.80 15.03 -12.20
CA VAL A 311 -20.81 16.06 -13.27
C VAL A 311 -22.19 16.64 -13.54
N GLN A 312 -23.25 15.91 -13.20
CA GLN A 312 -24.64 16.36 -13.30
C GLN A 312 -25.11 17.13 -12.05
N SER A 313 -24.36 17.07 -10.96
CA SER A 313 -24.74 17.70 -9.70
C SER A 313 -24.59 19.22 -9.74
N ASP A 314 -25.39 19.91 -8.91
CA ASP A 314 -25.24 21.35 -8.68
C ASP A 314 -23.87 21.74 -8.11
N LEU A 315 -23.14 20.77 -7.56
CA LEU A 315 -21.78 20.96 -7.09
C LEU A 315 -20.81 21.26 -8.24
N PHE A 316 -21.02 20.61 -9.39
CA PHE A 316 -20.16 20.74 -10.55
C PHE A 316 -20.67 21.81 -11.55
N THR A 317 -21.98 21.91 -11.73
CA THR A 317 -22.60 22.79 -12.73
C THR A 317 -22.76 24.23 -12.27
N ASN A 318 -22.93 24.48 -10.96
CA ASN A 318 -23.10 25.81 -10.36
C ASN A 318 -21.82 26.22 -9.62
N ARG A 319 -20.77 26.58 -10.36
CA ARG A 319 -19.48 27.04 -9.82
C ARG A 319 -19.55 28.48 -9.35
#